data_0fb661ab0cf84918fe1c0c7814057796
#
_entry.id   0fb661ab0cf84918fe1c0c7814057796
#
_cell.length_a   1.000
_cell.length_b   1.000
_cell.length_c   1.000
_cell.angle_alpha   90.00
_cell.angle_beta   90.00
_cell.angle_gamma   90.00
#
_symmetry.space_group_name_H-M   'P 1'
#
loop_
_entity.id
_entity.type
_entity.pdbx_description
1 polymer ?
#
loop_
_entity_poly.entity_id
_entity_poly.type
_entity_poly.pdbx_seq_one_letter_code
_entity_poly.pdbx_strand_id
1 'polypeptide(L)'
;MQLLFRPEVNSGRIERYGFDRLGFSAYRLAPGESVTGETGRDELGIVLLGGKCSVESAAGEWPSIGGRRNVFDGLPWAVYLPVATAFRVIAETDCDLAFCYSRAERRFQARLVTPADADIEIRGGANATRQINGIFKPDFPADRLLVVEVYTPSGNWSSYPPHKHDVHNPPGEVDLEEIYYYRIDRPAGYAIQKVYTPDRRIDQTFTVRDGELILVPEGYHPVVAAHGYNVYYLNALAGSARSMAASDDPEYAWVRETWKEKDPRLPLVR
;
A
#
# COMPACT_ATOMS: atom_id res chain seq x y z
N MET A 1 11.57 -13.23 -13.52
CA MET A 1 11.47 -11.82 -13.07
C MET A 1 11.63 -11.81 -11.56
N GLN A 2 12.39 -10.86 -11.02
CA GLN A 2 12.52 -10.66 -9.58
C GLN A 2 11.29 -9.88 -9.08
N LEU A 3 10.61 -10.40 -8.04
CA LEU A 3 9.42 -9.77 -7.47
C LEU A 3 9.66 -9.27 -6.03
N LEU A 4 10.57 -9.90 -5.27
CA LEU A 4 10.93 -9.49 -3.90
C LEU A 4 12.12 -8.54 -3.94
N PHE A 5 11.99 -7.39 -3.27
CA PHE A 5 13.01 -6.37 -3.11
C PHE A 5 13.16 -5.95 -1.65
N ARG A 6 14.36 -5.47 -1.32
CA ARG A 6 14.70 -4.83 -0.04
C ARG A 6 15.09 -3.39 -0.31
N PRO A 7 14.16 -2.44 -0.24
CA PRO A 7 14.48 -1.04 -0.43
C PRO A 7 15.58 -0.60 0.51
N GLU A 8 16.66 -0.02 -0.03
CA GLU A 8 17.64 0.68 0.78
C GLU A 8 17.04 2.01 1.23
N VAL A 9 16.73 2.09 2.51
CA VAL A 9 16.15 3.28 3.13
C VAL A 9 17.30 4.13 3.68
N ASN A 10 18.00 4.83 2.80
CA ASN A 10 19.07 5.74 3.18
C ASN A 10 18.57 7.19 3.15
N SER A 11 18.98 7.98 4.14
CA SER A 11 18.79 9.42 4.12
C SER A 11 19.33 10.00 2.80
N GLY A 12 18.45 10.52 1.95
CA GLY A 12 18.78 11.36 0.82
C GLY A 12 18.81 10.74 -0.57
N ARG A 13 18.70 9.45 -0.80
CA ARG A 13 18.58 8.91 -2.16
C ARG A 13 17.64 7.70 -2.21
N ILE A 14 16.74 7.73 -3.18
CA ILE A 14 15.74 6.73 -3.40
C ILE A 14 16.02 5.98 -4.66
N GLU A 15 16.05 4.69 -4.50
CA GLU A 15 15.82 3.78 -5.58
C GLU A 15 14.31 3.67 -5.80
N ARG A 16 13.84 3.90 -7.02
CA ARG A 16 12.43 3.71 -7.38
C ARG A 16 12.23 2.27 -7.80
N TYR A 17 11.37 1.56 -7.08
CA TYR A 17 10.91 0.21 -7.41
C TYR A 17 9.57 0.30 -8.11
N GLY A 18 9.28 -0.57 -9.08
CA GLY A 18 7.95 -0.62 -9.69
C GLY A 18 7.94 -1.06 -11.14
N PHE A 19 6.92 -0.60 -11.81
CA PHE A 19 6.57 -0.88 -13.19
C PHE A 19 6.50 0.41 -14.01
N ASP A 20 6.01 0.32 -15.25
CA ASP A 20 5.84 1.50 -16.10
C ASP A 20 4.77 2.46 -15.60
N ARG A 21 3.68 1.94 -15.03
CA ARG A 21 2.53 2.72 -14.55
C ARG A 21 2.61 3.06 -13.07
N LEU A 22 3.26 2.21 -12.28
CA LEU A 22 3.28 2.29 -10.83
C LEU A 22 4.72 2.27 -10.30
N GLY A 23 5.06 3.12 -9.35
CA GLY A 23 6.37 3.16 -8.72
C GLY A 23 6.27 3.41 -7.22
N PHE A 24 7.33 3.02 -6.52
CA PHE A 24 7.41 3.11 -5.07
C PHE A 24 8.81 3.52 -4.63
N SER A 25 8.88 4.28 -3.56
CA SER A 25 10.13 4.60 -2.85
C SER A 25 9.85 4.73 -1.35
N ALA A 26 10.82 4.38 -0.52
CA ALA A 26 10.71 4.54 0.92
C ALA A 26 11.84 5.42 1.46
N TYR A 27 11.55 6.23 2.50
CA TYR A 27 12.49 7.14 3.13
C TYR A 27 12.50 7.01 4.64
N ARG A 28 13.67 7.11 5.24
CA ARG A 28 13.84 7.40 6.67
C ARG A 28 14.61 8.70 6.79
N LEU A 29 14.01 9.67 7.48
CA LEU A 29 14.59 10.99 7.69
C LEU A 29 14.72 11.25 9.17
N ALA A 30 15.90 11.71 9.59
CA ALA A 30 16.11 12.24 10.93
C ALA A 30 15.52 13.66 11.06
N PRO A 31 15.26 14.15 12.29
CA PRO A 31 14.75 15.50 12.50
C PRO A 31 15.61 16.57 11.79
N GLY A 32 14.95 17.44 11.01
CA GLY A 32 15.60 18.49 10.21
C GLY A 32 16.07 18.03 8.82
N GLU A 33 16.16 16.74 8.55
CA GLU A 33 16.43 16.26 7.19
C GLU A 33 15.24 16.51 6.26
N SER A 34 15.50 16.57 4.98
CA SER A 34 14.45 16.80 3.98
C SER A 34 14.72 16.07 2.69
N VAL A 35 13.63 15.71 2.01
CA VAL A 35 13.64 15.22 0.64
C VAL A 35 12.93 16.23 -0.27
N THR A 36 13.55 16.54 -1.42
CA THR A 36 13.01 17.46 -2.42
C THR A 36 12.88 16.72 -3.75
N GLY A 37 11.81 16.97 -4.47
CA GLY A 37 11.57 16.36 -5.76
C GLY A 37 10.55 17.10 -6.61
N GLU A 38 10.27 16.51 -7.75
CA GLU A 38 9.23 16.96 -8.68
C GLU A 38 8.46 15.72 -9.16
N THR A 39 7.14 15.81 -9.18
CA THR A 39 6.28 14.70 -9.64
C THR A 39 6.41 14.45 -11.14
N GLY A 40 6.76 15.48 -11.93
CA GLY A 40 6.92 15.36 -13.37
C GLY A 40 5.63 14.88 -14.06
N ARG A 41 5.69 13.71 -14.68
CA ARG A 41 4.55 13.07 -15.38
C ARG A 41 3.76 12.10 -14.49
N ASP A 42 4.10 12.01 -13.22
CA ASP A 42 3.44 11.13 -12.27
C ASP A 42 2.57 11.96 -11.30
N GLU A 43 1.52 11.38 -10.78
CA GLU A 43 0.91 11.78 -9.52
C GLU A 43 1.61 11.04 -8.38
N LEU A 44 1.62 11.62 -7.19
CA LEU A 44 2.36 11.13 -6.04
C LEU A 44 1.49 11.07 -4.79
N GLY A 45 1.49 9.93 -4.13
CA GLY A 45 1.00 9.76 -2.76
C GLY A 45 2.18 9.69 -1.79
N ILE A 46 2.27 10.63 -0.85
CA ILE A 46 3.21 10.63 0.26
C ILE A 46 2.47 10.09 1.48
N VAL A 47 2.83 8.89 1.95
CA VAL A 47 2.19 8.25 3.11
C VAL A 47 3.16 8.27 4.29
N LEU A 48 2.71 8.81 5.43
CA LEU A 48 3.47 8.83 6.67
C LEU A 48 3.27 7.50 7.40
N LEU A 49 4.26 6.62 7.35
CA LEU A 49 4.26 5.34 8.06
C LEU A 49 4.58 5.53 9.55
N GLY A 50 5.34 6.60 9.88
CA GLY A 50 5.65 7.00 11.25
C GLY A 50 6.29 8.37 11.28
N GLY A 51 6.22 9.04 12.45
CA GLY A 51 6.81 10.35 12.66
C GLY A 51 5.92 11.53 12.29
N LYS A 52 6.53 12.71 12.22
CA LYS A 52 5.89 14.00 11.96
C LYS A 52 6.74 14.84 11.01
N CYS A 53 6.12 15.41 10.01
CA CYS A 53 6.80 16.21 9.00
C CYS A 53 5.95 17.39 8.53
N SER A 54 6.59 18.33 7.84
CA SER A 54 5.94 19.33 7.02
C SER A 54 6.11 19.00 5.54
N VAL A 55 5.07 19.22 4.73
CA VAL A 55 5.11 19.06 3.28
C VAL A 55 4.84 20.44 2.63
N GLU A 56 5.79 20.89 1.84
CA GLU A 56 5.73 22.12 1.04
C GLU A 56 5.65 21.74 -0.44
N SER A 57 4.77 22.38 -1.19
CA SER A 57 4.69 22.20 -2.64
C SER A 57 4.14 23.41 -3.36
N ALA A 58 4.33 23.47 -4.67
CA ALA A 58 3.69 24.47 -5.51
C ALA A 58 2.15 24.38 -5.55
N ALA A 59 1.58 23.27 -5.03
CA ALA A 59 0.14 23.02 -5.04
C ALA A 59 -0.51 23.11 -3.66
N GLY A 60 0.25 23.38 -2.60
CA GLY A 60 -0.23 23.53 -1.22
C GLY A 60 0.88 23.24 -0.19
N GLU A 61 0.62 23.66 1.05
CA GLU A 61 1.50 23.48 2.19
C GLU A 61 0.75 22.82 3.34
N TRP A 62 1.39 21.84 4.00
CA TRP A 62 0.82 21.13 5.12
C TRP A 62 1.88 21.04 6.24
N PRO A 63 1.87 22.01 7.16
CA PRO A 63 2.81 22.01 8.27
C PRO A 63 2.42 20.95 9.31
N SER A 64 3.43 20.32 9.88
CA SER A 64 3.32 19.52 11.12
C SER A 64 2.28 18.40 11.06
N ILE A 65 2.25 17.64 9.96
CA ILE A 65 1.35 16.49 9.76
C ILE A 65 1.97 15.19 10.26
N GLY A 66 1.11 14.21 10.65
CA GLY A 66 1.55 12.92 11.18
C GLY A 66 1.36 12.83 12.70
N GLY A 67 2.17 11.95 13.33
CA GLY A 67 2.19 11.78 14.79
C GLY A 67 2.11 10.34 15.27
N ARG A 68 1.74 9.36 14.43
CA ARG A 68 1.86 7.94 14.81
C ARG A 68 3.33 7.53 14.88
N ARG A 69 3.68 6.71 15.87
CA ARG A 69 5.07 6.22 16.03
C ARG A 69 5.46 5.24 14.93
N ASN A 70 4.51 4.45 14.48
CA ASN A 70 4.63 3.48 13.39
C ASN A 70 3.23 3.12 12.88
N VAL A 71 3.15 2.27 11.88
CA VAL A 71 1.88 1.87 11.24
C VAL A 71 0.89 1.15 12.17
N PHE A 72 1.34 0.56 13.28
CA PHE A 72 0.49 -0.10 14.28
C PHE A 72 0.00 0.84 15.39
N ASP A 73 0.34 2.13 15.32
CA ASP A 73 0.03 3.15 16.35
C ASP A 73 -0.94 4.23 15.84
N GLY A 74 -1.97 3.84 15.07
CA GLY A 74 -3.02 4.73 14.59
C GLY A 74 -3.18 4.78 13.08
N LEU A 75 -4.15 5.57 12.66
CA LEU A 75 -4.56 5.71 11.26
C LEU A 75 -3.61 6.58 10.45
N PRO A 76 -3.62 6.46 9.11
CA PRO A 76 -2.66 7.11 8.24
C PRO A 76 -2.87 8.63 8.12
N TRP A 77 -1.75 9.32 7.86
CA TRP A 77 -1.69 10.62 7.23
C TRP A 77 -1.06 10.47 5.86
N ALA A 78 -1.60 11.15 4.86
CA ALA A 78 -1.02 11.16 3.53
C ALA A 78 -1.25 12.49 2.80
N VAL A 79 -0.36 12.81 1.86
CA VAL A 79 -0.53 13.95 0.95
C VAL A 79 -0.57 13.43 -0.49
N TYR A 80 -1.58 13.82 -1.22
CA TYR A 80 -1.66 13.62 -2.67
C TYR A 80 -1.13 14.86 -3.40
N LEU A 81 -0.19 14.66 -4.31
CA LEU A 81 0.35 15.68 -5.20
C LEU A 81 0.09 15.31 -6.67
N PRO A 82 -0.46 16.23 -7.47
CA PRO A 82 -0.68 15.98 -8.90
C PRO A 82 0.60 16.06 -9.72
N VAL A 83 0.49 15.78 -11.02
CA VAL A 83 1.57 15.96 -12.02
C VAL A 83 2.12 17.38 -12.02
N ALA A 84 3.37 17.54 -12.47
CA ALA A 84 4.09 18.81 -12.61
C ALA A 84 4.07 19.66 -11.32
N THR A 85 4.40 19.00 -10.19
CA THR A 85 4.40 19.64 -8.86
C THR A 85 5.77 19.45 -8.19
N ALA A 86 6.49 20.54 -7.98
CA ALA A 86 7.67 20.55 -7.14
C ALA A 86 7.26 20.46 -5.67
N PHE A 87 8.00 19.70 -4.87
CA PHE A 87 7.69 19.49 -3.47
C PHE A 87 8.95 19.34 -2.60
N ARG A 88 8.77 19.57 -1.32
CA ARG A 88 9.76 19.30 -0.27
C ARG A 88 9.05 18.70 0.95
N VAL A 89 9.59 17.61 1.50
CA VAL A 89 9.17 17.03 2.79
C VAL A 89 10.28 17.27 3.79
N ILE A 90 9.95 17.85 4.95
CA ILE A 90 10.89 18.20 6.02
C ILE A 90 10.49 17.42 7.27
N ALA A 91 11.37 16.58 7.76
CA ALA A 91 11.13 15.79 8.98
C ALA A 91 11.22 16.66 10.23
N GLU A 92 10.21 16.59 11.10
CA GLU A 92 10.19 17.25 12.42
C GLU A 92 10.61 16.29 13.53
N THR A 93 10.34 15.01 13.35
CA THR A 93 10.81 13.90 14.18
C THR A 93 11.49 12.86 13.30
N ASP A 94 11.95 11.74 13.85
CA ASP A 94 12.30 10.58 13.02
C ASP A 94 11.07 10.19 12.18
N CYS A 95 11.20 10.24 10.86
CA CYS A 95 10.13 9.98 9.91
C CYS A 95 10.39 8.71 9.11
N ASP A 96 9.35 7.92 8.93
CA ASP A 96 9.27 6.78 8.03
C ASP A 96 8.19 7.07 7.00
N LEU A 97 8.56 7.16 5.72
CA LEU A 97 7.71 7.64 4.63
C LEU A 97 7.69 6.64 3.48
N ALA A 98 6.53 6.51 2.86
CA ALA A 98 6.36 5.80 1.60
C ALA A 98 5.86 6.76 0.52
N PHE A 99 6.49 6.72 -0.65
CA PHE A 99 6.12 7.48 -1.82
C PHE A 99 5.61 6.54 -2.89
N CYS A 100 4.34 6.68 -3.26
CA CYS A 100 3.66 5.89 -4.28
C CYS A 100 3.43 6.77 -5.50
N TYR A 101 4.00 6.38 -6.64
CA TYR A 101 3.92 7.14 -7.89
C TYR A 101 3.04 6.42 -8.90
N SER A 102 2.23 7.16 -9.64
CA SER A 102 1.55 6.61 -10.81
C SER A 102 1.59 7.59 -11.97
N ARG A 103 1.88 7.07 -13.17
CA ARG A 103 1.75 7.84 -14.41
C ARG A 103 0.34 8.41 -14.52
N ALA A 104 0.23 9.71 -14.75
CA ALA A 104 -1.05 10.38 -14.83
C ALA A 104 -1.14 11.32 -16.04
N GLU A 105 -2.34 11.44 -16.60
CA GLU A 105 -2.66 12.29 -17.75
C GLU A 105 -3.45 13.52 -17.31
N ARG A 106 -4.26 13.38 -16.24
CA ARG A 106 -5.11 14.46 -15.71
C ARG A 106 -4.52 15.02 -14.42
N ARG A 107 -4.65 16.32 -14.26
CA ARG A 107 -4.23 17.02 -13.05
C ARG A 107 -5.41 17.20 -12.10
N PHE A 108 -5.29 16.67 -10.89
CA PHE A 108 -6.25 16.88 -9.79
C PHE A 108 -5.70 17.91 -8.79
N GLN A 109 -6.52 18.32 -7.83
CA GLN A 109 -6.09 19.20 -6.76
C GLN A 109 -5.26 18.43 -5.74
N ALA A 110 -4.16 19.02 -5.28
CA ALA A 110 -3.39 18.48 -4.16
C ALA A 110 -4.24 18.44 -2.88
N ARG A 111 -4.10 17.38 -2.08
CA ARG A 111 -4.98 17.15 -0.93
C ARG A 111 -4.27 16.43 0.20
N LEU A 112 -4.53 16.87 1.43
CA LEU A 112 -4.21 16.14 2.65
C LEU A 112 -5.28 15.09 2.94
N VAL A 113 -4.87 13.90 3.33
CA VAL A 113 -5.69 12.85 3.94
C VAL A 113 -5.26 12.72 5.40
N THR A 114 -6.22 12.85 6.30
CA THR A 114 -6.02 12.76 7.76
C THR A 114 -6.61 11.45 8.30
N PRO A 115 -6.33 11.08 9.55
CA PRO A 115 -6.99 9.95 10.20
C PRO A 115 -8.52 9.98 10.14
N ALA A 116 -9.14 11.18 10.13
CA ALA A 116 -10.58 11.34 10.02
C ALA A 116 -11.14 11.03 8.62
N ASP A 117 -10.31 11.07 7.60
CA ASP A 117 -10.67 10.74 6.21
C ASP A 117 -10.47 9.24 5.91
N ALA A 118 -9.74 8.52 6.79
CA ALA A 118 -9.46 7.11 6.61
C ALA A 118 -10.71 6.27 6.90
N ASP A 119 -11.13 5.51 5.89
CA ASP A 119 -12.26 4.59 6.00
C ASP A 119 -11.78 3.19 6.38
N ILE A 120 -12.32 2.63 7.45
CA ILE A 120 -11.95 1.31 7.95
C ILE A 120 -12.93 0.27 7.45
N GLU A 121 -12.47 -0.65 6.63
CA GLU A 121 -13.23 -1.83 6.20
C GLU A 121 -12.67 -3.10 6.86
N ILE A 122 -13.53 -3.92 7.48
CA ILE A 122 -13.19 -5.27 7.95
C ILE A 122 -13.68 -6.27 6.92
N ARG A 123 -12.76 -6.83 6.14
CA ARG A 123 -13.06 -7.73 5.03
C ARG A 123 -12.67 -9.17 5.36
N GLY A 124 -13.40 -10.13 4.78
CA GLY A 124 -13.17 -11.55 4.97
C GLY A 124 -14.00 -12.15 6.11
N GLY A 125 -13.66 -13.34 6.56
CA GLY A 125 -14.29 -14.05 7.67
C GLY A 125 -13.35 -15.08 8.30
N ALA A 126 -13.60 -15.46 9.54
CA ALA A 126 -12.74 -16.33 10.33
C ALA A 126 -11.25 -15.89 10.23
N ASN A 127 -10.33 -16.82 9.99
CA ASN A 127 -8.90 -16.53 9.83
C ASN A 127 -8.53 -15.91 8.46
N ALA A 128 -9.49 -15.61 7.60
CA ALA A 128 -9.30 -14.79 6.39
C ALA A 128 -9.76 -13.34 6.58
N THR A 129 -9.98 -12.92 7.83
CA THR A 129 -10.39 -11.55 8.16
C THR A 129 -9.17 -10.63 8.23
N ARG A 130 -9.29 -9.43 7.61
CA ARG A 130 -8.28 -8.36 7.62
C ARG A 130 -8.94 -7.00 7.74
N GLN A 131 -8.19 -6.01 8.21
CA GLN A 131 -8.58 -4.59 8.20
C GLN A 131 -7.95 -3.92 6.98
N ILE A 132 -8.74 -3.07 6.32
CA ILE A 132 -8.29 -2.24 5.20
C ILE A 132 -8.60 -0.79 5.55
N ASN A 133 -7.61 0.08 5.53
CA ASN A 133 -7.78 1.52 5.69
C ASN A 133 -7.60 2.18 4.33
N GLY A 134 -8.64 2.81 3.82
CA GLY A 134 -8.60 3.53 2.56
C GLY A 134 -7.87 4.87 2.68
N ILE A 135 -6.88 5.11 1.81
CA ILE A 135 -6.17 6.39 1.69
C ILE A 135 -6.60 7.08 0.39
N PHE A 136 -6.29 6.51 -0.76
CA PHE A 136 -6.73 6.99 -2.08
C PHE A 136 -7.61 5.92 -2.73
N LYS A 137 -8.85 5.79 -2.23
CA LYS A 137 -9.86 4.85 -2.75
C LYS A 137 -10.35 5.24 -4.15
N PRO A 138 -11.15 4.40 -4.83
CA PRO A 138 -11.71 4.72 -6.15
C PRO A 138 -12.45 6.06 -6.25
N ASP A 139 -13.09 6.52 -5.18
CA ASP A 139 -13.81 7.79 -5.07
C ASP A 139 -12.93 9.00 -4.72
N PHE A 140 -11.68 8.78 -4.33
CA PHE A 140 -10.72 9.87 -4.10
C PHE A 140 -10.36 10.55 -5.43
N PRO A 141 -10.27 11.90 -5.48
CA PRO A 141 -9.96 12.64 -6.72
C PRO A 141 -8.47 12.52 -7.11
N ALA A 142 -8.12 11.45 -7.81
CA ALA A 142 -6.81 11.18 -8.43
C ALA A 142 -7.02 10.63 -9.84
N ASP A 143 -5.97 10.54 -10.66
CA ASP A 143 -6.10 10.04 -12.03
C ASP A 143 -6.05 8.51 -12.11
N ARG A 144 -5.03 7.89 -11.53
CA ARG A 144 -4.77 6.44 -11.59
C ARG A 144 -4.48 5.81 -10.25
N LEU A 145 -3.76 6.52 -9.37
CA LEU A 145 -3.21 6.00 -8.13
C LEU A 145 -4.31 5.59 -7.15
N LEU A 146 -4.24 4.35 -6.69
CA LEU A 146 -4.99 3.82 -5.55
C LEU A 146 -3.99 3.46 -4.45
N VAL A 147 -4.31 3.79 -3.20
CA VAL A 147 -3.48 3.44 -2.04
C VAL A 147 -4.36 3.04 -0.87
N VAL A 148 -4.05 1.89 -0.26
CA VAL A 148 -4.69 1.40 0.95
C VAL A 148 -3.67 0.78 1.89
N GLU A 149 -3.93 0.86 3.18
CA GLU A 149 -3.22 0.07 4.20
C GLU A 149 -4.00 -1.19 4.51
N VAL A 150 -3.31 -2.31 4.67
CA VAL A 150 -3.92 -3.58 5.07
C VAL A 150 -3.24 -4.13 6.30
N TYR A 151 -4.05 -4.54 7.28
CA TYR A 151 -3.59 -5.18 8.52
C TYR A 151 -4.14 -6.59 8.60
N THR A 152 -3.22 -7.54 8.69
CA THR A 152 -3.52 -8.98 8.79
C THR A 152 -3.12 -9.45 10.19
N PRO A 153 -4.09 -9.81 11.04
CA PRO A 153 -3.79 -10.35 12.36
C PRO A 153 -2.95 -11.62 12.31
N SER A 154 -2.22 -11.87 13.39
CA SER A 154 -1.41 -13.06 13.59
C SER A 154 -2.13 -14.35 13.19
N GLY A 155 -1.54 -15.13 12.29
CA GLY A 155 -2.07 -16.39 11.77
C GLY A 155 -3.21 -16.26 10.75
N ASN A 156 -3.63 -15.03 10.41
CA ASN A 156 -4.69 -14.82 9.43
C ASN A 156 -4.15 -14.77 8.01
N TRP A 157 -5.03 -15.10 7.08
CA TRP A 157 -4.86 -14.90 5.65
C TRP A 157 -5.42 -13.55 5.21
N SER A 158 -4.82 -13.01 4.17
CA SER A 158 -5.19 -11.76 3.52
C SER A 158 -5.12 -11.96 2.00
N SER A 159 -5.86 -11.15 1.23
CA SER A 159 -6.04 -11.39 -0.21
C SER A 159 -6.48 -12.84 -0.50
N TYR A 160 -7.35 -13.38 0.39
CA TYR A 160 -7.82 -14.76 0.35
C TYR A 160 -9.35 -14.82 0.42
N PRO A 161 -10.07 -15.56 -0.47
CA PRO A 161 -9.47 -16.43 -1.50
C PRO A 161 -8.50 -15.66 -2.40
N PRO A 162 -7.52 -16.37 -3.02
CA PRO A 162 -6.63 -15.75 -3.99
C PRO A 162 -7.41 -15.03 -5.07
N HIS A 163 -7.04 -13.78 -5.37
CA HIS A 163 -7.67 -12.99 -6.42
C HIS A 163 -6.61 -12.35 -7.32
N LYS A 164 -7.02 -11.97 -8.51
CA LYS A 164 -6.20 -11.26 -9.50
C LYS A 164 -6.96 -10.07 -10.09
N HIS A 165 -6.22 -9.15 -10.66
CA HIS A 165 -6.71 -7.97 -11.36
C HIS A 165 -5.72 -7.62 -12.48
N ASP A 166 -5.63 -8.48 -13.47
CA ASP A 166 -4.70 -8.40 -14.60
C ASP A 166 -5.39 -8.40 -15.97
N VAL A 167 -6.72 -8.41 -15.97
CA VAL A 167 -7.55 -8.32 -17.16
C VAL A 167 -8.52 -7.15 -17.04
N HIS A 168 -8.57 -6.30 -18.08
CA HIS A 168 -9.54 -5.21 -18.13
C HIS A 168 -10.89 -5.69 -18.64
N ASN A 169 -11.78 -6.09 -17.73
CA ASN A 169 -13.13 -6.57 -17.99
C ASN A 169 -14.13 -6.02 -16.94
N PRO A 170 -14.34 -4.69 -16.87
CA PRO A 170 -15.24 -4.10 -15.90
C PRO A 170 -16.71 -4.53 -16.16
N PRO A 171 -17.56 -4.67 -15.10
CA PRO A 171 -17.24 -4.33 -13.71
C PRO A 171 -16.55 -5.47 -12.92
N GLY A 172 -16.32 -6.63 -13.53
CA GLY A 172 -15.84 -7.83 -12.82
C GLY A 172 -14.36 -7.78 -12.45
N GLU A 173 -13.52 -7.22 -13.30
CA GLU A 173 -12.08 -7.14 -13.09
C GLU A 173 -11.51 -5.90 -13.81
N VAL A 174 -10.47 -5.29 -13.23
CA VAL A 174 -9.70 -4.20 -13.85
C VAL A 174 -8.22 -4.55 -13.78
N ASP A 175 -7.46 -4.32 -14.86
CA ASP A 175 -6.03 -4.56 -14.86
C ASP A 175 -5.29 -3.50 -14.03
N LEU A 176 -4.61 -3.95 -12.99
CA LEU A 176 -3.82 -3.12 -12.08
C LEU A 176 -2.47 -3.78 -11.83
N GLU A 177 -1.41 -3.00 -11.94
CA GLU A 177 -0.13 -3.30 -11.31
C GLU A 177 -0.26 -3.03 -9.82
N GLU A 178 0.36 -3.85 -8.96
CA GLU A 178 0.26 -3.69 -7.52
C GLU A 178 1.62 -3.83 -6.83
N ILE A 179 1.80 -3.05 -5.77
CA ILE A 179 2.98 -3.07 -4.91
C ILE A 179 2.54 -3.31 -3.48
N TYR A 180 3.22 -4.23 -2.79
CA TYR A 180 3.09 -4.53 -1.37
C TYR A 180 4.35 -4.08 -0.65
N TYR A 181 4.27 -3.09 0.24
CA TYR A 181 5.36 -2.70 1.12
C TYR A 181 5.06 -3.10 2.55
N TYR A 182 5.88 -3.99 3.11
CA TYR A 182 5.59 -4.69 4.36
C TYR A 182 6.15 -4.02 5.60
N ARG A 183 5.37 -4.10 6.69
CA ARG A 183 5.79 -3.85 8.07
C ARG A 183 5.32 -5.00 8.95
N ILE A 184 6.15 -5.40 9.91
CA ILE A 184 5.86 -6.46 10.87
C ILE A 184 5.95 -5.88 12.27
N ASP A 185 5.01 -6.20 13.14
CA ASP A 185 4.89 -5.58 14.47
C ASP A 185 6.01 -5.96 15.46
N ARG A 186 6.79 -6.99 15.14
CA ARG A 186 7.90 -7.47 15.99
C ARG A 186 9.10 -7.90 15.16
N PRO A 187 10.33 -7.72 15.71
CA PRO A 187 11.55 -8.26 15.09
C PRO A 187 11.45 -9.75 14.81
N ALA A 188 12.14 -10.21 13.78
CA ALA A 188 12.15 -11.59 13.28
C ALA A 188 10.80 -12.12 12.76
N GLY A 189 9.73 -11.31 12.80
CA GLY A 189 8.46 -11.66 12.18
C GLY A 189 8.54 -11.74 10.66
N TYR A 190 7.58 -12.44 10.07
CA TYR A 190 7.47 -12.57 8.62
C TYR A 190 6.04 -12.84 8.18
N ALA A 191 5.79 -12.59 6.91
CA ALA A 191 4.63 -13.07 6.18
C ALA A 191 5.08 -14.06 5.09
N ILE A 192 4.15 -14.86 4.58
CA ILE A 192 4.35 -15.60 3.33
C ILE A 192 3.40 -15.01 2.31
N GLN A 193 3.94 -14.61 1.15
CA GLN A 193 3.14 -14.23 -0.01
C GLN A 193 3.43 -15.17 -1.15
N LYS A 194 2.37 -15.67 -1.79
CA LYS A 194 2.45 -16.42 -3.03
C LYS A 194 1.99 -15.53 -4.18
N VAL A 195 2.70 -15.58 -5.31
CA VAL A 195 2.28 -14.94 -6.56
C VAL A 195 2.28 -16.00 -7.65
N TYR A 196 1.12 -16.21 -8.31
CA TYR A 196 1.02 -17.22 -9.35
C TYR A 196 -0.02 -16.86 -10.42
N THR A 197 0.29 -17.17 -11.67
CA THR A 197 -0.63 -17.03 -12.80
C THR A 197 -1.46 -18.30 -13.02
N PRO A 198 -2.62 -18.22 -13.70
CA PRO A 198 -3.42 -19.43 -14.02
C PRO A 198 -2.63 -20.50 -14.77
N ASP A 199 -1.75 -20.09 -15.67
CA ASP A 199 -0.88 -20.97 -16.47
C ASP A 199 0.42 -21.39 -15.74
N ARG A 200 0.61 -20.93 -14.48
CA ARG A 200 1.80 -21.17 -13.66
C ARG A 200 3.12 -20.67 -14.26
N ARG A 201 3.08 -19.77 -15.22
CA ARG A 201 4.26 -19.08 -15.75
C ARG A 201 4.97 -18.26 -14.65
N ILE A 202 4.20 -17.69 -13.74
CA ILE A 202 4.67 -17.25 -12.42
C ILE A 202 4.09 -18.24 -11.40
N ASP A 203 4.93 -18.82 -10.56
CA ASP A 203 4.53 -19.63 -9.40
C ASP A 203 5.63 -19.53 -8.34
N GLN A 204 5.61 -18.44 -7.57
CA GLN A 204 6.64 -18.09 -6.60
C GLN A 204 6.03 -17.90 -5.21
N THR A 205 6.76 -18.34 -4.21
CA THR A 205 6.40 -18.15 -2.80
C THR A 205 7.54 -17.45 -2.08
N PHE A 206 7.21 -16.39 -1.36
CA PHE A 206 8.17 -15.53 -0.69
C PHE A 206 7.96 -15.55 0.81
N THR A 207 9.06 -15.64 1.58
CA THR A 207 9.08 -15.21 2.96
C THR A 207 9.43 -13.73 2.98
N VAL A 208 8.48 -12.89 3.41
CA VAL A 208 8.60 -11.43 3.38
C VAL A 208 8.79 -10.91 4.80
N ARG A 209 9.74 -10.00 4.98
CA ARG A 209 10.13 -9.42 6.28
C ARG A 209 9.79 -7.93 6.36
N ASP A 210 10.00 -7.36 7.53
CA ASP A 210 9.83 -5.91 7.75
C ASP A 210 10.69 -5.09 6.78
N GLY A 211 10.08 -4.08 6.14
CA GLY A 211 10.73 -3.21 5.17
C GLY A 211 10.95 -3.82 3.79
N GLU A 212 10.48 -5.03 3.52
CA GLU A 212 10.56 -5.64 2.19
C GLU A 212 9.36 -5.29 1.32
N LEU A 213 9.53 -5.41 0.01
CA LEU A 213 8.58 -5.02 -1.00
C LEU A 213 8.38 -6.17 -2.00
N ILE A 214 7.11 -6.46 -2.33
CA ILE A 214 6.73 -7.37 -3.41
C ILE A 214 6.08 -6.58 -4.53
N LEU A 215 6.52 -6.84 -5.76
CA LEU A 215 5.89 -6.38 -6.99
C LEU A 215 4.96 -7.48 -7.53
N VAL A 216 3.71 -7.15 -7.77
CA VAL A 216 2.71 -8.04 -8.37
C VAL A 216 2.33 -7.49 -9.74
N PRO A 217 2.95 -8.01 -10.82
CA PRO A 217 2.64 -7.57 -12.18
C PRO A 217 1.30 -8.13 -12.67
N GLU A 218 0.97 -9.34 -12.25
CA GLU A 218 -0.19 -10.11 -12.66
C GLU A 218 -0.39 -11.34 -11.76
N GLY A 219 -1.55 -11.97 -11.85
CA GLY A 219 -1.85 -13.23 -11.20
C GLY A 219 -2.39 -13.10 -9.78
N TYR A 220 -2.69 -14.24 -9.20
CA TYR A 220 -3.18 -14.39 -7.84
C TYR A 220 -2.07 -14.18 -6.81
N HIS A 221 -2.38 -13.48 -5.71
CA HIS A 221 -1.33 -13.02 -4.78
C HIS A 221 -1.73 -13.05 -3.30
N PRO A 222 -2.17 -14.21 -2.77
CA PRO A 222 -2.56 -14.35 -1.36
C PRO A 222 -1.38 -14.15 -0.40
N VAL A 223 -1.71 -13.68 0.81
CA VAL A 223 -0.76 -13.45 1.91
C VAL A 223 -1.21 -14.19 3.15
N VAL A 224 -0.27 -14.67 3.97
CA VAL A 224 -0.55 -15.16 5.32
C VAL A 224 0.45 -14.56 6.31
N ALA A 225 -0.07 -14.05 7.45
CA ALA A 225 0.74 -13.60 8.56
C ALA A 225 1.25 -14.81 9.36
N ALA A 226 2.55 -14.86 9.67
CA ALA A 226 3.07 -15.88 10.56
C ALA A 226 2.39 -15.80 11.93
N HIS A 227 2.17 -16.95 12.58
CA HIS A 227 1.59 -17.00 13.92
C HIS A 227 2.49 -16.25 14.93
N GLY A 228 1.89 -15.37 15.73
CA GLY A 228 2.59 -14.53 16.71
C GLY A 228 2.91 -13.11 16.22
N TYR A 229 2.71 -12.80 14.93
CA TYR A 229 3.05 -11.50 14.32
C TYR A 229 1.86 -10.90 13.60
N ASN A 230 1.55 -9.62 13.87
CA ASN A 230 0.65 -8.87 13.02
C ASN A 230 1.43 -8.31 11.84
N VAL A 231 0.82 -8.40 10.67
CA VAL A 231 1.42 -7.96 9.41
C VAL A 231 0.64 -6.77 8.88
N TYR A 232 1.36 -5.73 8.53
CA TYR A 232 0.91 -4.59 7.76
C TYR A 232 1.51 -4.64 6.37
N TYR A 233 0.78 -4.20 5.37
CA TYR A 233 1.35 -3.78 4.11
C TYR A 233 0.62 -2.58 3.53
N LEU A 234 1.40 -1.67 2.95
CA LEU A 234 0.88 -0.59 2.13
C LEU A 234 0.72 -1.14 0.71
N ASN A 235 -0.50 -1.12 0.20
CA ASN A 235 -0.78 -1.40 -1.19
C ASN A 235 -0.86 -0.10 -1.98
N ALA A 236 -0.07 -0.02 -3.05
CA ALA A 236 -0.23 0.95 -4.11
C ALA A 236 -0.62 0.21 -5.39
N LEU A 237 -1.63 0.72 -6.10
CA LEU A 237 -2.13 0.11 -7.33
C LEU A 237 -2.35 1.19 -8.40
N ALA A 238 -2.12 0.84 -9.65
CA ALA A 238 -2.45 1.68 -10.79
C ALA A 238 -2.65 0.86 -12.07
N GLY A 239 -3.56 1.28 -12.91
CA GLY A 239 -3.85 0.58 -14.17
C GLY A 239 -4.83 1.31 -15.08
N SER A 240 -5.63 0.57 -15.80
CA SER A 240 -6.53 1.11 -16.83
C SER A 240 -7.71 1.90 -16.28
N ALA A 241 -8.13 1.62 -15.04
CA ALA A 241 -9.20 2.38 -14.36
C ALA A 241 -9.00 2.37 -12.84
N ARG A 242 -9.57 3.38 -12.18
CA ARG A 242 -9.61 3.45 -10.71
C ARG A 242 -10.76 2.61 -10.18
N SER A 243 -10.50 1.33 -10.02
CA SER A 243 -11.43 0.34 -9.45
C SER A 243 -10.60 -0.73 -8.75
N MET A 244 -11.13 -1.32 -7.69
CA MET A 244 -10.53 -2.47 -7.01
C MET A 244 -11.28 -3.76 -7.33
N ALA A 245 -11.92 -3.82 -8.51
CA ALA A 245 -12.57 -5.02 -9.00
C ALA A 245 -11.52 -6.09 -9.35
N ALA A 246 -11.71 -7.27 -8.80
CA ALA A 246 -10.79 -8.40 -8.90
C ALA A 246 -11.56 -9.71 -9.06
N SER A 247 -10.97 -10.68 -9.73
CA SER A 247 -11.52 -12.03 -9.93
C SER A 247 -10.84 -13.02 -9.01
N ASP A 248 -11.65 -13.79 -8.27
CA ASP A 248 -11.14 -14.90 -7.44
C ASP A 248 -10.63 -16.05 -8.30
N ASP A 249 -9.64 -16.76 -7.80
CA ASP A 249 -9.26 -18.06 -8.34
C ASP A 249 -10.44 -19.03 -8.17
N PRO A 250 -10.98 -19.59 -9.29
CA PRO A 250 -12.13 -20.47 -9.23
C PRO A 250 -11.94 -21.71 -8.34
N GLU A 251 -10.71 -22.19 -8.18
CA GLU A 251 -10.41 -23.35 -7.31
C GLU A 251 -10.64 -23.03 -5.83
N TYR A 252 -10.55 -21.76 -5.43
CA TYR A 252 -10.66 -21.30 -4.04
C TYR A 252 -11.86 -20.42 -3.77
N ALA A 253 -12.68 -20.09 -4.76
CA ALA A 253 -13.82 -19.17 -4.61
C ALA A 253 -14.81 -19.62 -3.52
N TRP A 254 -14.96 -20.93 -3.31
CA TRP A 254 -15.79 -21.53 -2.26
C TRP A 254 -15.44 -21.06 -0.84
N VAL A 255 -14.22 -20.59 -0.61
CA VAL A 255 -13.79 -20.09 0.71
C VAL A 255 -14.65 -18.92 1.18
N ARG A 256 -15.23 -18.11 0.27
CA ARG A 256 -16.16 -17.04 0.65
C ARG A 256 -17.39 -17.55 1.42
N GLU A 257 -17.80 -18.78 1.20
CA GLU A 257 -18.92 -19.41 1.92
C GLU A 257 -18.58 -19.68 3.39
N THR A 258 -17.31 -19.74 3.74
CA THR A 258 -16.82 -19.89 5.11
C THR A 258 -16.79 -18.60 5.91
N TRP A 259 -17.04 -17.44 5.28
CA TRP A 259 -16.96 -16.12 5.90
C TRP A 259 -18.19 -15.80 6.75
N LYS A 260 -18.36 -16.51 7.86
CA LYS A 260 -19.53 -16.35 8.74
C LYS A 260 -19.33 -15.26 9.79
N GLU A 261 -18.16 -15.24 10.44
CA GLU A 261 -17.84 -14.31 11.53
C GLU A 261 -16.54 -13.58 11.24
N LYS A 262 -16.46 -12.34 11.74
CA LYS A 262 -15.22 -11.54 11.67
C LYS A 262 -14.31 -11.93 12.83
N ASP A 263 -12.99 -11.79 12.62
CA ASP A 263 -12.03 -11.96 13.71
C ASP A 263 -12.22 -10.82 14.74
N PRO A 264 -12.49 -11.17 16.02
CA PRO A 264 -12.78 -10.16 17.05
C PRO A 264 -11.57 -9.29 17.43
N ARG A 265 -10.35 -9.64 16.99
CA ARG A 265 -9.15 -8.82 17.18
C ARG A 265 -9.14 -7.56 16.33
N LEU A 266 -9.99 -7.48 15.30
CA LEU A 266 -10.07 -6.35 14.38
C LEU A 266 -11.12 -5.32 14.83
N PRO A 267 -10.87 -4.02 14.61
CA PRO A 267 -9.69 -3.43 13.96
C PRO A 267 -8.45 -3.42 14.87
N LEU A 268 -7.26 -3.64 14.27
CA LEU A 268 -5.97 -3.55 14.97
C LEU A 268 -5.56 -2.10 15.27
N VAL A 269 -5.96 -1.16 14.42
CA VAL A 269 -5.74 0.28 14.59
C VAL A 269 -7.05 1.05 14.39
N ARG A 270 -7.17 2.17 15.11
CA ARG A 270 -8.35 3.04 15.07
C ARG A 270 -7.93 4.50 15.07
#